data_0ed933758c6994841c8e750c0adbad19
#
_entry.id   0ed933758c6994841c8e750c0adbad19
#
_cell.length_a   1.000
_cell.length_b   1.000
_cell.length_c   1.000
_cell.angle_alpha   90.00
_cell.angle_beta   90.00
_cell.angle_gamma   90.00
#
_symmetry.space_group_name_H-M   'P 1'
#
loop_
_entity.id
_entity.type
_entity.pdbx_description
1 polymer ?
#
loop_
_entity_poly.entity_id
_entity_poly.type
_entity_poly.pdbx_seq_one_letter_code
_entity_poly.pdbx_strand_id
1 'polypeptide(L)' 'MADISAEQHRINRINELLDQLDKIPGELDAIHEKLYAGNMNRNEFAKLVDQRSSLYIEAENKERELKEVYKIKL' A
#
# COMPACT_ATOMS: atom_id res chain seq x y z
N MET A 1 15.62 -23.66 -18.65
CA MET A 1 15.71 -23.45 -17.22
C MET A 1 14.57 -22.59 -16.71
N ALA A 2 13.40 -23.21 -16.72
CA ALA A 2 12.17 -22.58 -16.29
C ALA A 2 12.21 -22.10 -14.84
N ASP A 3 12.97 -22.80 -13.99
CA ASP A 3 13.01 -22.53 -12.55
C ASP A 3 13.60 -21.16 -12.22
N ILE A 4 14.66 -20.75 -12.94
CA ILE A 4 15.30 -19.46 -12.72
C ILE A 4 14.35 -18.33 -13.08
N SER A 5 13.60 -18.49 -14.17
CA SER A 5 12.64 -17.48 -14.63
C SER A 5 11.48 -17.32 -13.64
N ALA A 6 10.94 -18.45 -13.14
CA ALA A 6 9.86 -18.43 -12.16
C ALA A 6 10.32 -17.79 -10.85
N GLU A 7 11.54 -18.11 -10.41
CA GLU A 7 12.12 -17.54 -9.20
C GLU A 7 12.33 -16.03 -9.33
N GLN A 8 12.80 -15.60 -10.50
CA GLN A 8 12.99 -14.17 -10.78
C GLN A 8 11.67 -13.41 -10.76
N HIS A 9 10.61 -13.97 -11.34
CA HIS A 9 9.28 -13.37 -11.28
C HIS A 9 8.77 -13.24 -9.84
N ARG A 10 9.00 -14.27 -9.04
CA ARG A 10 8.63 -14.26 -7.63
C ARG A 10 9.35 -13.15 -6.88
N ILE A 11 10.66 -13.03 -7.05
CA ILE A 11 11.47 -11.99 -6.42
C ILE A 11 11.02 -10.61 -6.86
N ASN A 12 10.77 -10.42 -8.15
CA ASN A 12 10.30 -9.15 -8.70
C ASN A 12 8.96 -8.75 -8.09
N ARG A 13 8.04 -9.68 -7.95
CA ARG A 13 6.73 -9.41 -7.35
C ARG A 13 6.84 -9.05 -5.88
N ILE A 14 7.67 -9.77 -5.12
CA ILE A 14 7.92 -9.47 -3.71
C ILE A 14 8.48 -8.05 -3.57
N ASN A 15 9.48 -7.70 -4.37
CA ASN A 15 10.08 -6.37 -4.33
C ASN A 15 9.09 -5.28 -4.72
N GLU A 16 8.25 -5.52 -5.72
CA GLU A 16 7.20 -4.60 -6.13
C GLU A 16 6.22 -4.33 -4.97
N LEU A 17 5.76 -5.39 -4.30
CA LEU A 17 4.85 -5.27 -3.17
C LEU A 17 5.49 -4.50 -2.02
N LEU A 18 6.74 -4.79 -1.70
CA LEU A 18 7.46 -4.09 -0.63
C LEU A 18 7.64 -2.61 -0.96
N ASP A 19 8.00 -2.29 -2.20
CA ASP A 19 8.15 -0.90 -2.64
C ASP A 19 6.83 -0.14 -2.55
N GLN A 20 5.73 -0.77 -2.96
CA GLN A 20 4.40 -0.16 -2.87
C GLN A 20 3.99 0.07 -1.42
N LEU A 21 4.27 -0.90 -0.53
CA LEU A 21 3.99 -0.75 0.90
C LEU A 21 4.82 0.37 1.51
N ASP A 22 6.06 0.54 1.09
CA ASP A 22 6.93 1.61 1.60
C ASP A 22 6.43 3.01 1.26
N LYS A 23 5.68 3.15 0.18
CA LYS A 23 5.12 4.45 -0.24
C LYS A 23 3.86 4.83 0.55
N ILE A 24 3.13 3.86 1.06
CA ILE A 24 1.84 4.10 1.70
C ILE A 24 1.95 5.01 2.94
N PRO A 25 2.92 4.85 3.85
CA PRO A 25 3.03 5.75 4.99
C PRO A 25 3.19 7.23 4.60
N GLY A 26 3.97 7.51 3.56
CA GLY A 26 4.12 8.88 3.05
C GLY A 26 2.82 9.45 2.50
N GLU A 27 2.07 8.64 1.76
CA GLU A 27 0.77 9.03 1.24
C GLU A 27 -0.24 9.28 2.36
N LEU A 28 -0.24 8.43 3.39
CA LEU A 28 -1.08 8.61 4.57
C LEU A 28 -0.72 9.87 5.34
N ASP A 29 0.56 10.16 5.49
CA ASP A 29 1.02 11.37 6.16
C ASP A 29 0.53 12.62 5.43
N ALA A 30 0.60 12.63 4.11
CA ALA A 30 0.10 13.75 3.30
C ALA A 30 -1.40 13.95 3.51
N ILE A 31 -2.17 12.86 3.55
CA ILE A 31 -3.61 12.91 3.79
C ILE A 31 -3.90 13.44 5.20
N HIS A 32 -3.18 12.93 6.20
CA HIS A 32 -3.34 13.37 7.59
C HIS A 32 -3.03 14.84 7.77
N GLU A 33 -1.99 15.36 7.12
CA GLU A 33 -1.66 16.77 7.15
C GLU A 33 -2.82 17.63 6.64
N LYS A 34 -3.42 17.23 5.53
CA LYS A 34 -4.58 17.95 4.96
C LYS A 34 -5.78 17.89 5.88
N LEU A 35 -6.04 16.73 6.50
CA LEU A 35 -7.15 16.56 7.45
C LEU A 35 -6.96 17.42 8.69
N TYR A 36 -5.73 17.50 9.22
CA TYR A 36 -5.43 18.30 10.39
C TYR A 36 -5.44 19.80 10.10
N ALA A 37 -5.15 20.21 8.87
CA ALA A 37 -5.18 21.62 8.49
C ALA A 37 -6.58 22.23 8.61
N GLY A 38 -7.63 21.44 8.41
CA GLY A 38 -9.00 21.84 8.72
C GLY A 38 -9.64 22.84 7.76
N ASN A 39 -8.94 23.26 6.72
CA ASN A 39 -9.43 24.25 5.75
C ASN A 39 -10.05 23.59 4.53
N MET A 40 -11.04 22.74 4.74
CA MET A 40 -11.66 22.06 3.61
C MET A 40 -13.16 21.95 3.80
N ASN A 41 -13.87 21.85 2.70
CA ASN A 41 -15.31 21.64 2.73
C ASN A 41 -15.62 20.15 2.97
N ARG A 42 -16.90 19.86 3.15
CA ARG A 42 -17.37 18.51 3.46
C ARG A 42 -17.01 17.49 2.37
N ASN A 43 -17.08 17.90 1.10
CA ASN A 43 -16.78 17.02 -0.02
C ASN A 43 -15.30 16.66 -0.08
N GLU A 44 -14.43 17.62 0.16
CA GLU A 44 -12.98 17.39 0.21
C GLU A 44 -12.60 16.49 1.36
N PHE A 45 -13.21 16.73 2.52
CA PHE A 45 -13.00 15.88 3.70
C PHE A 45 -13.39 14.43 3.41
N ALA A 46 -14.57 14.22 2.82
CA ALA A 46 -15.05 12.88 2.49
C ALA A 46 -14.10 12.17 1.51
N LYS A 47 -13.61 12.89 0.49
CA LYS A 47 -12.64 12.31 -0.46
C LYS A 47 -11.35 11.88 0.22
N LEU A 48 -10.82 12.68 1.13
CA LEU A 48 -9.60 12.36 1.85
C LEU A 48 -9.79 11.16 2.77
N VAL A 49 -10.93 11.07 3.44
CA VAL A 49 -11.26 9.91 4.28
C VAL A 49 -11.35 8.65 3.44
N ASP A 50 -11.97 8.73 2.26
CA ASP A 50 -12.07 7.60 1.33
C ASP A 50 -10.68 7.18 0.83
N GLN A 51 -9.83 8.13 0.48
CA GLN A 51 -8.46 7.85 0.05
C GLN A 51 -7.67 7.14 1.15
N ARG A 52 -7.81 7.61 2.39
CA ARG A 52 -7.17 6.99 3.55
C ARG A 52 -7.62 5.55 3.71
N SER A 53 -8.92 5.32 3.67
CA SER A 53 -9.49 3.97 3.79
C SER A 53 -9.00 3.05 2.68
N SER A 54 -8.94 3.54 1.45
CA SER A 54 -8.44 2.78 0.30
C SER A 54 -6.98 2.39 0.48
N LEU A 55 -6.16 3.30 1.02
CA LEU A 55 -4.75 3.01 1.28
C LEU A 55 -4.58 1.93 2.35
N TYR A 56 -5.39 1.95 3.40
CA TYR A 56 -5.34 0.91 4.43
C TYR A 56 -5.74 -0.45 3.86
N ILE A 57 -6.77 -0.50 3.02
CA ILE A 57 -7.21 -1.74 2.38
C ILE A 57 -6.12 -2.24 1.43
N GLU A 58 -5.53 -1.34 0.64
CA GLU A 58 -4.44 -1.68 -0.27
C GLU A 58 -3.25 -2.26 0.48
N ALA A 59 -2.84 -1.62 1.59
CA ALA A 59 -1.75 -2.11 2.42
C ALA A 59 -2.05 -3.50 2.97
N GLU A 60 -3.24 -3.69 3.49
CA GLU A 60 -3.67 -4.97 4.04
C GLU A 60 -3.64 -6.08 2.98
N ASN A 61 -4.14 -5.79 1.78
CA ASN A 61 -4.16 -6.76 0.68
C ASN A 61 -2.75 -7.13 0.23
N LYS A 62 -1.84 -6.16 0.15
CA LYS A 62 -0.45 -6.41 -0.23
C LYS A 62 0.30 -7.20 0.84
N GLU A 63 0.08 -6.88 2.11
CA GLU A 63 0.65 -7.63 3.22
C GLU A 63 0.15 -9.07 3.23
N ARG A 64 -1.14 -9.25 2.97
CA ARG A 64 -1.74 -10.59 2.89
C ARG A 64 -1.13 -11.41 1.76
N GLU A 65 -0.95 -10.81 0.60
CA GLU A 65 -0.29 -11.50 -0.52
C GLU A 65 1.11 -11.94 -0.15
N LEU A 66 1.91 -11.06 0.47
CA LEU A 66 3.26 -11.39 0.92
C LEU A 66 3.26 -12.56 1.91
N LYS A 67 2.34 -12.55 2.86
CA LYS A 67 2.26 -13.59 3.89
C LYS A 67 1.73 -14.91 3.35
N GLU A 68 0.63 -14.88 2.59
CA GLU A 68 -0.08 -16.09 2.18
C GLU A 68 0.49 -16.72 0.92
N VAL A 69 0.86 -15.91 -0.06
CA VAL A 69 1.37 -16.41 -1.35
C VAL A 69 2.88 -16.66 -1.27
N TYR A 70 3.62 -15.72 -0.74
CA TYR A 70 5.09 -15.76 -0.73
C TYR A 70 5.69 -16.18 0.61
N LYS A 71 4.88 -16.35 1.64
CA LYS A 71 5.30 -16.81 2.98
C LYS A 71 6.36 -15.89 3.61
N ILE A 72 6.26 -14.60 3.35
CA ILE A 72 7.15 -13.61 3.94
C ILE A 72 6.60 -13.21 5.31
N LYS A 73 7.47 -13.19 6.31
CA LYS A 73 7.12 -12.70 7.65
C LYS A 73 7.27 -11.19 7.69
N LEU A 74 6.24 -10.50 8.08
CA LEU A 74 6.24 -9.04 8.20
C LEU A 74 6.16 -8.59 9.66
#